data_c64cde3e899dcb01752cc0ae4bcc1114
#
_entry.id   c64cde3e899dcb01752cc0ae4bcc1114
#
_cell.length_a   1.000
_cell.length_b   1.000
_cell.length_c   1.000
_cell.angle_alpha   90.00
_cell.angle_beta   90.00
_cell.angle_gamma   90.00
#
_symmetry.space_group_name_H-M   'P 1'
#
loop_
_entity.id
_entity.type
_entity.pdbx_description
1 polymer ?
#
loop_
_entity_poly.entity_id
_entity_poly.type
_entity_poly.pdbx_seq_one_letter_code
_entity_poly.pdbx_strand_id
1 'polypeptide(L)'
;MKQYLLDTDVCIELIKHNERVLDKVEAVGAENCFVTDITIAELFFGAAKSGRAGHFDDVDNIIQSFDLKPLLPSLRLYGENKALLEDQGRMIGDFHFQVLNINPK
;
A
#
# COMPACT_ATOMS: atom_id res chain seq x y z
N MET A 1 -13.01 -12.05 5.06
CA MET A 1 -12.69 -11.29 3.84
C MET A 1 -11.23 -10.89 3.87
N LYS A 2 -10.53 -11.10 2.76
CA LYS A 2 -9.13 -10.68 2.66
C LYS A 2 -9.05 -9.25 2.15
N GLN A 3 -8.24 -8.46 2.80
CA GLN A 3 -7.88 -7.14 2.32
C GLN A 3 -6.37 -7.04 2.22
N TYR A 4 -5.91 -6.26 1.29
CA TYR A 4 -4.49 -6.12 0.99
C TYR A 4 -4.03 -4.72 1.35
N LEU A 5 -3.08 -4.65 2.27
CA LEU A 5 -2.44 -3.39 2.62
C LEU A 5 -1.35 -3.11 1.60
N LEU A 6 -1.43 -1.96 0.94
CA LEU A 6 -0.40 -1.48 0.04
C LEU A 6 0.54 -0.59 0.84
N ASP A 7 1.76 -1.05 1.05
CA ASP A 7 2.75 -0.24 1.76
C ASP A 7 3.33 0.84 0.85
N THR A 8 4.22 1.65 1.41
CA THR A 8 4.81 2.78 0.70
C THR A 8 5.55 2.34 -0.56
N ASP A 9 6.31 1.24 -0.48
CA ASP A 9 7.09 0.77 -1.63
C ASP A 9 6.19 0.32 -2.78
N VAL A 10 5.11 -0.38 -2.46
CA VAL A 10 4.12 -0.80 -3.47
C VAL A 10 3.49 0.42 -4.12
N CYS A 11 3.11 1.42 -3.33
CA CYS A 11 2.52 2.65 -3.86
C CYS A 11 3.47 3.39 -4.79
N ILE A 12 4.76 3.45 -4.45
CA ILE A 12 5.78 4.06 -5.30
C ILE A 12 5.85 3.33 -6.64
N GLU A 13 5.82 2.00 -6.63
CA GLU A 13 5.88 1.22 -7.86
C GLU A 13 4.61 1.38 -8.71
N LEU A 14 3.45 1.54 -8.07
CA LEU A 14 2.22 1.86 -8.80
C LEU A 14 2.33 3.22 -9.49
N ILE A 15 2.88 4.21 -8.80
CA ILE A 15 3.11 5.54 -9.37
C ILE A 15 4.06 5.45 -10.56
N LYS A 16 5.06 4.60 -10.50
CA LYS A 16 6.00 4.36 -11.61
C LYS A 16 5.42 3.51 -12.74
N HIS A 17 4.17 3.09 -12.62
CA HIS A 17 3.52 2.22 -13.61
C HIS A 17 4.22 0.87 -13.78
N ASN A 18 4.73 0.29 -12.69
CA ASN A 18 5.31 -1.04 -12.73
C ASN A 18 4.22 -2.07 -13.06
N GLU A 19 4.34 -2.71 -14.22
CA GLU A 19 3.30 -3.61 -14.72
C GLU A 19 3.06 -4.81 -13.82
N ARG A 20 4.09 -5.35 -13.20
CA ARG A 20 3.94 -6.51 -12.30
C ARG A 20 3.07 -6.16 -11.10
N VAL A 21 3.27 -4.96 -10.56
CA VAL A 21 2.49 -4.49 -9.41
C VAL A 21 1.06 -4.15 -9.84
N LEU A 22 0.92 -3.49 -10.98
CA LEU A 22 -0.42 -3.19 -11.55
C LEU A 22 -1.22 -4.46 -11.79
N ASP A 23 -0.59 -5.47 -12.39
CA ASP A 23 -1.24 -6.76 -12.64
C ASP A 23 -1.67 -7.44 -11.34
N LYS A 24 -0.85 -7.34 -10.30
CA LYS A 24 -1.16 -7.93 -9.01
C LYS A 24 -2.35 -7.23 -8.35
N VAL A 25 -2.38 -5.91 -8.40
CA VAL A 25 -3.52 -5.14 -7.86
C VAL A 25 -4.79 -5.49 -8.64
N GLU A 26 -4.70 -5.59 -9.95
CA GLU A 26 -5.84 -5.99 -10.78
C GLU A 26 -6.31 -7.40 -10.44
N ALA A 27 -5.38 -8.33 -10.24
CA ALA A 27 -5.71 -9.73 -9.92
C ALA A 27 -6.44 -9.87 -8.60
N VAL A 28 -6.06 -9.10 -7.58
CA VAL A 28 -6.72 -9.17 -6.26
C VAL A 28 -7.94 -8.25 -6.18
N GLY A 29 -8.05 -7.29 -7.09
CA GLY A 29 -9.12 -6.29 -7.12
C GLY A 29 -8.76 -5.05 -6.30
N ALA A 30 -8.79 -3.89 -6.95
CA ALA A 30 -8.46 -2.62 -6.29
C ALA A 30 -9.38 -2.34 -5.10
N GLU A 31 -10.63 -2.79 -5.17
CA GLU A 31 -11.61 -2.64 -4.09
C GLU A 31 -11.25 -3.42 -2.84
N ASN A 32 -10.34 -4.39 -2.97
CA ASN A 32 -9.84 -5.19 -1.85
C ASN A 32 -8.51 -4.66 -1.30
N CYS A 33 -8.02 -3.56 -1.85
CA CYS A 33 -6.76 -2.94 -1.45
C CYS A 33 -7.03 -1.67 -0.66
N PHE A 34 -6.16 -1.38 0.29
CA PHE A 34 -6.26 -0.14 1.04
C PHE A 34 -4.87 0.41 1.37
N VAL A 35 -4.81 1.69 1.66
CA VAL A 35 -3.61 2.38 2.11
C VAL A 35 -3.89 3.00 3.47
N THR A 36 -2.84 3.31 4.21
CA THR A 36 -2.99 3.95 5.52
C THR A 36 -2.62 5.43 5.45
N ASP A 37 -3.08 6.18 6.44
CA ASP A 37 -2.73 7.58 6.60
C ASP A 37 -1.22 7.79 6.73
N ILE A 38 -0.51 6.86 7.39
CA ILE A 38 0.94 6.93 7.52
C ILE A 38 1.63 6.79 6.14
N THR A 39 1.17 5.82 5.34
CA THR A 39 1.71 5.64 3.98
C THR A 39 1.49 6.91 3.15
N ILE A 40 0.30 7.49 3.21
CA ILE A 40 0.02 8.72 2.48
C ILE A 40 0.92 9.87 2.96
N ALA A 41 1.13 9.98 4.27
CA ALA A 41 2.05 11.00 4.81
C ALA A 41 3.48 10.81 4.28
N GLU A 42 3.96 9.58 4.21
CA GLU A 42 5.28 9.28 3.65
C GLU A 42 5.37 9.63 2.16
N LEU A 43 4.32 9.34 1.41
CA LEU A 43 4.27 9.66 -0.01
C LEU A 43 4.27 11.18 -0.23
N PHE A 44 3.52 11.94 0.57
CA PHE A 44 3.53 13.40 0.49
C PHE A 44 4.89 13.97 0.89
N PHE A 45 5.54 13.38 1.87
CA PHE A 45 6.90 13.79 2.24
C PHE A 45 7.85 13.62 1.05
N GLY A 46 7.81 12.47 0.39
CA GLY A 46 8.62 12.22 -0.79
C GLY A 46 8.31 13.19 -1.93
N ALA A 47 7.03 13.48 -2.15
CA ALA A 47 6.60 14.42 -3.18
C ALA A 47 7.13 15.84 -2.91
N ALA A 48 7.02 16.29 -1.67
CA ALA A 48 7.53 17.59 -1.26
C ALA A 48 9.04 17.66 -1.42
N LYS A 49 9.74 16.63 -1.01
CA LYS A 49 11.20 16.56 -1.10
C LYS A 49 11.69 16.58 -2.55
N SER A 50 10.93 16.01 -3.48
CA SER A 50 11.30 15.98 -4.89
C SER A 50 11.26 17.36 -5.55
N GLY A 51 10.48 18.29 -5.01
CA GLY A 51 10.28 19.62 -5.58
C GLY A 51 9.48 19.64 -6.88
N ARG A 52 8.83 18.53 -7.23
CA ARG A 52 8.04 18.42 -8.47
C ARG A 52 6.55 18.40 -8.13
N ALA A 53 5.82 19.39 -8.64
CA ALA A 53 4.38 19.52 -8.37
C ALA A 53 3.58 18.29 -8.82
N GLY A 54 3.96 17.66 -9.92
CA GLY A 54 3.27 16.47 -10.42
C GLY A 54 3.29 15.29 -9.47
N HIS A 55 4.25 15.22 -8.56
CA HIS A 55 4.31 14.14 -7.58
C HIS A 55 3.18 14.22 -6.55
N PHE A 56 2.69 15.43 -6.25
CA PHE A 56 1.49 15.59 -5.40
C PHE A 56 0.25 15.01 -6.09
N ASP A 57 0.13 15.22 -7.39
CA ASP A 57 -0.98 14.65 -8.16
C ASP A 57 -0.93 13.13 -8.16
N ASP A 58 0.26 12.54 -8.23
CA ASP A 58 0.44 11.10 -8.15
C ASP A 58 -0.08 10.54 -6.82
N VAL A 59 0.21 11.24 -5.72
CA VAL A 59 -0.29 10.83 -4.40
C VAL A 59 -1.81 10.98 -4.32
N ASP A 60 -2.35 12.05 -4.85
CA ASP A 60 -3.81 12.25 -4.90
C ASP A 60 -4.49 11.13 -5.68
N ASN A 61 -3.87 10.65 -6.76
CA ASN A 61 -4.40 9.53 -7.53
C ASN A 61 -4.42 8.24 -6.71
N ILE A 62 -3.41 8.00 -5.88
CA ILE A 62 -3.41 6.85 -4.97
C ILE A 62 -4.58 6.95 -3.98
N ILE A 63 -4.78 8.12 -3.39
CA ILE A 63 -5.88 8.36 -2.43
C ILE A 63 -7.23 8.09 -3.08
N GLN A 64 -7.41 8.48 -4.33
CA GLN A 64 -8.68 8.29 -5.05
C GLN A 64 -8.90 6.85 -5.49
N SER A 65 -7.82 6.10 -5.69
CA SER A 65 -7.89 4.74 -6.23
C SER A 65 -8.16 3.67 -5.18
N PHE A 66 -7.81 3.92 -3.93
CA PHE A 66 -7.86 2.92 -2.87
C PHE A 66 -8.53 3.47 -1.62
N ASP A 67 -9.09 2.57 -0.81
CA ASP A 67 -9.60 2.96 0.50
C ASP A 67 -8.47 3.46 1.38
N LEU A 68 -8.74 4.53 2.11
CA LEU A 68 -7.80 5.07 3.10
C LEU A 68 -8.29 4.67 4.50
N LYS A 69 -7.45 3.95 5.23
CA LYS A 69 -7.77 3.52 6.58
C LYS A 69 -6.75 4.08 7.57
N PRO A 70 -7.19 4.50 8.76
CA PRO A 70 -6.24 4.91 9.78
C PRO A 70 -5.43 3.71 10.24
N LEU A 71 -4.12 3.90 10.38
CA LEU A 71 -3.23 2.82 10.79
C LEU A 71 -3.42 2.44 12.27
N LEU A 72 -3.74 3.41 13.11
CA LEU A 72 -3.76 3.22 14.56
C LEU A 72 -4.56 1.99 15.02
N PRO A 73 -5.81 1.76 14.57
CA PRO A 73 -6.55 0.58 14.99
C PRO A 73 -5.97 -0.75 14.52
N SER A 74 -5.08 -0.72 13.53
CA SER A 74 -4.52 -1.91 12.91
C SER A 74 -3.02 -2.10 13.18
N LEU A 75 -2.43 -1.28 14.05
CA LEU A 75 -0.98 -1.28 14.27
C LEU A 75 -0.43 -2.64 14.65
N ARG A 76 -1.09 -3.32 15.59
CA ARG A 76 -0.65 -4.63 16.03
C ARG A 76 -0.72 -5.65 14.90
N LEU A 77 -1.85 -5.68 14.22
CA LEU A 77 -2.06 -6.61 13.10
C LEU A 77 -1.05 -6.35 11.98
N TYR A 78 -0.79 -5.08 11.68
CA TYR A 78 0.21 -4.71 10.70
C TYR A 78 1.58 -5.25 11.08
N GLY A 79 2.00 -5.05 12.34
CA GLY A 79 3.29 -5.52 12.82
C GLY A 79 3.42 -7.03 12.79
N GLU A 80 2.40 -7.74 13.21
CA GLU A 80 2.38 -9.20 13.21
C GLU A 80 2.49 -9.76 11.78
N ASN A 81 1.75 -9.18 10.85
CA ASN A 81 1.78 -9.63 9.46
C ASN A 81 3.11 -9.33 8.78
N LYS A 82 3.67 -8.16 9.04
CA LYS A 82 4.97 -7.79 8.48
C LYS A 82 6.08 -8.72 8.97
N ALA A 83 6.11 -9.00 10.26
CA ALA A 83 7.08 -9.90 10.85
C ALA A 83 6.97 -11.30 10.25
N LEU A 84 5.74 -11.80 10.10
CA LEU A 84 5.49 -13.11 9.52
C LEU A 84 5.97 -13.20 8.07
N LEU A 85 5.72 -12.16 7.28
CA LEU A 85 6.16 -12.12 5.89
C LEU A 85 7.69 -12.09 5.77
N GLU A 86 8.35 -11.34 6.62
CA GLU A 86 9.82 -11.30 6.64
C GLU A 86 10.41 -12.64 7.04
N ASP A 87 9.85 -13.29 8.08
CA ASP A 87 10.30 -14.61 8.52
C ASP A 87 10.16 -15.67 7.43
N GLN A 88 9.11 -15.57 6.65
CA GLN A 88 8.87 -16.51 5.56
C GLN A 88 9.66 -16.17 4.30
N GLY A 89 10.31 -15.03 4.27
CA GLY A 89 11.03 -14.55 3.08
C GLY A 89 10.10 -14.35 1.89
N ARG A 90 8.83 -14.14 2.14
CA ARG A 90 7.84 -14.05 1.07
C ARG A 90 7.79 -12.66 0.48
N MET A 91 8.21 -12.60 -0.77
CA MET A 91 8.10 -11.38 -1.57
C MET A 91 7.40 -11.75 -2.87
N ILE A 92 6.50 -10.90 -3.31
CA ILE A 92 5.85 -11.07 -4.61
C ILE A 92 6.64 -10.21 -5.59
N GLY A 93 7.51 -10.86 -6.35
CA GLY A 93 8.56 -10.16 -7.05
C GLY A 93 9.46 -9.54 -5.99
N ASP A 94 9.76 -8.28 -6.09
CA ASP A 94 10.55 -7.56 -5.09
C ASP A 94 9.67 -6.74 -4.14
N PHE A 95 8.37 -7.05 -4.07
CA PHE A 95 7.41 -6.23 -3.35
C PHE A 95 6.59 -7.07 -2.38
N HIS A 96 6.28 -6.47 -1.22
CA HIS A 96 5.45 -7.08 -0.20
C HIS A 96 4.00 -6.64 -0.36
N PHE A 97 3.12 -7.57 -0.70
CA PHE A 97 1.68 -7.37 -0.56
C PHE A 97 1.27 -7.99 0.78
N GLN A 98 0.91 -7.14 1.72
CA GLN A 98 0.49 -7.59 3.03
C GLN A 98 -0.99 -7.94 2.99
N VAL A 99 -1.29 -9.19 3.34
CA VAL A 99 -2.66 -9.67 3.38
C VAL A 99 -3.13 -9.60 4.82
N LEU A 100 -4.16 -8.81 5.07
CA LEU A 100 -4.79 -8.71 6.37
C LEU A 100 -6.15 -9.39 6.33
N ASN A 101 -6.35 -10.32 7.27
CA ASN A 101 -7.68 -10.87 7.49
C ASN A 101 -8.41 -9.94 8.43
N ILE A 102 -9.29 -9.13 7.87
CA ILE A 102 -10.10 -8.20 8.66
C ILE A 102 -11.49 -8.81 8.79
N ASN A 103 -11.91 -9.03 10.02
CA ASN A 103 -13.28 -9.48 10.26
C ASN A 103 -14.21 -8.30 10.06
N PRO A 104 -15.08 -8.35 9.05
CA PRO A 104 -16.09 -7.32 8.90
C PRO A 104 -17.08 -7.44 10.05
N LYS A 105 -17.25 -6.40 10.78
CA LYS A 105 -18.32 -6.31 11.76
C LYS A 105 -19.26 -5.20 11.37
#